data_ea9e7cee4409534a3333afe9cb6ef060
#
_entry.id   ea9e7cee4409534a3333afe9cb6ef060
#
_cell.length_a   1.000
_cell.length_b   1.000
_cell.length_c   1.000
_cell.angle_alpha   90.00
_cell.angle_beta   90.00
_cell.angle_gamma   90.00
#
_symmetry.space_group_name_H-M   'P 1'
#
loop_
_entity.id
_entity.type
_entity.pdbx_description
1 polymer ?
#
loop_
_entity_poly.entity_id
_entity_poly.type
_entity_poly.pdbx_seq_one_letter_code
_entity_poly.pdbx_strand_id
1 'polypeptide(L)'
;MDKDFIKKIEETLIQVGLRIAKRGEGALFIVGKVEYKPLVDQTVPPFNVIGNPKLLESLALMDGAVIINGKGFMEAYGVRVKSKKVLKNFGTRHSAGISSAVGENLVVIVSEEDKKIRILKKGKLVIQFDALQKDVEKSVSKAIQALESIGAGTVGAIGTSLLLPAAGIAFLPGIILFGSVYYLGKFLSKKFK
;
A
#
# COMPACT_ATOMS: atom_id res chain seq x y z
N MET A 1 -6.41 13.71 -13.31
CA MET A 1 -6.63 12.25 -13.13
C MET A 1 -7.89 12.08 -12.32
N ASP A 2 -8.82 11.27 -12.78
CA ASP A 2 -10.10 11.02 -12.12
C ASP A 2 -9.86 10.38 -10.74
N LYS A 3 -10.38 11.01 -9.67
CA LYS A 3 -10.20 10.53 -8.29
C LYS A 3 -10.83 9.14 -8.08
N ASP A 4 -11.98 8.90 -8.70
CA ASP A 4 -12.68 7.62 -8.60
C ASP A 4 -11.89 6.48 -9.27
N PHE A 5 -11.16 6.80 -10.33
CA PHE A 5 -10.31 5.81 -10.99
C PHE A 5 -9.09 5.44 -10.13
N ILE A 6 -8.44 6.42 -9.50
CA ILE A 6 -7.33 6.14 -8.56
C ILE A 6 -7.80 5.27 -7.41
N LYS A 7 -8.98 5.58 -6.87
CA LYS A 7 -9.59 4.80 -5.79
C LYS A 7 -9.80 3.34 -6.19
N LYS A 8 -10.28 3.07 -7.40
CA LYS A 8 -10.44 1.70 -7.91
C LYS A 8 -9.10 0.97 -8.01
N ILE A 9 -8.02 1.67 -8.42
CA ILE A 9 -6.67 1.08 -8.41
C ILE A 9 -6.27 0.74 -6.97
N GLU A 10 -6.42 1.67 -6.03
CA GLU A 10 -6.09 1.45 -4.62
C GLU A 10 -6.85 0.25 -4.04
N GLU A 11 -8.17 0.20 -4.24
CA GLU A 11 -9.01 -0.92 -3.80
C GLU A 11 -8.53 -2.26 -4.39
N THR A 12 -8.23 -2.28 -5.69
CA THR A 12 -7.71 -3.48 -6.36
C THR A 12 -6.40 -3.95 -5.76
N LEU A 13 -5.45 -3.03 -5.54
CA LEU A 13 -4.14 -3.36 -4.98
C LEU A 13 -4.25 -3.86 -3.54
N ILE A 14 -5.13 -3.27 -2.73
CA ILE A 14 -5.37 -3.72 -1.36
C ILE A 14 -6.00 -5.11 -1.35
N GLN A 15 -7.02 -5.36 -2.18
CA GLN A 15 -7.67 -6.66 -2.28
C GLN A 15 -6.69 -7.77 -2.74
N VAL A 16 -5.86 -7.47 -3.73
CA VAL A 16 -4.76 -8.37 -4.15
C VAL A 16 -3.78 -8.58 -3.01
N GLY A 17 -3.35 -7.51 -2.35
CA GLY A 17 -2.43 -7.56 -1.21
C GLY A 17 -2.96 -8.38 -0.04
N LEU A 18 -4.27 -8.26 0.28
CA LEU A 18 -4.92 -9.07 1.33
C LEU A 18 -4.85 -10.57 1.02
N ARG A 19 -5.10 -10.96 -0.24
CA ARG A 19 -4.98 -12.37 -0.66
C ARG A 19 -3.54 -12.89 -0.57
N ILE A 20 -2.57 -12.08 -1.01
CA ILE A 20 -1.14 -12.40 -0.93
C ILE A 20 -0.72 -12.57 0.54
N ALA A 21 -1.04 -11.60 1.41
CA ALA A 21 -0.70 -11.63 2.83
C ALA A 21 -1.31 -12.84 3.56
N LYS A 22 -2.56 -13.20 3.24
CA LYS A 22 -3.23 -14.39 3.82
C LYS A 22 -2.53 -15.69 3.47
N ARG A 23 -1.88 -15.77 2.30
CA ARG A 23 -1.05 -16.92 1.93
C ARG A 23 0.33 -16.94 2.59
N GLY A 24 0.65 -15.89 3.32
CA GLY A 24 1.94 -15.76 3.96
C GLY A 24 3.03 -15.22 3.06
N GLU A 25 2.67 -14.64 1.92
CA GLU A 25 3.58 -14.09 0.94
C GLU A 25 3.68 -12.56 1.05
N GLY A 26 4.74 -12.00 0.46
CA GLY A 26 5.00 -10.58 0.41
C GLY A 26 4.96 -10.03 -1.00
N ALA A 27 4.59 -8.75 -1.16
CA ALA A 27 4.60 -8.05 -2.44
C ALA A 27 4.90 -6.56 -2.27
N LEU A 28 5.32 -5.92 -3.36
CA LEU A 28 5.52 -4.49 -3.43
C LEU A 28 4.89 -3.94 -4.71
N PHE A 29 3.90 -3.08 -4.58
CA PHE A 29 3.29 -2.36 -5.70
C PHE A 29 3.64 -0.88 -5.62
N ILE A 30 4.00 -0.30 -6.75
CA ILE A 30 4.30 1.12 -6.88
C ILE A 30 3.47 1.69 -8.03
N VAL A 31 2.56 2.61 -7.71
CA VAL A 31 1.81 3.37 -8.71
C VAL A 31 2.47 4.72 -8.87
N GLY A 32 3.04 4.96 -10.04
CA GLY A 32 3.73 6.20 -10.36
C GLY A 32 5.05 5.95 -11.07
N LYS A 33 5.96 6.92 -11.00
CA LYS A 33 7.25 6.87 -11.69
C LYS A 33 8.39 6.60 -10.71
N VAL A 34 9.16 5.55 -10.96
CA VAL A 34 10.37 5.21 -10.21
C VAL A 34 11.45 4.68 -11.16
N GLU A 35 12.71 4.83 -10.77
CA GLU A 35 13.81 4.15 -11.44
C GLU A 35 13.88 2.70 -10.98
N TYR A 36 13.92 1.78 -11.92
CA TYR A 36 14.00 0.35 -11.65
C TYR A 36 14.90 -0.40 -12.62
N LYS A 37 15.28 -1.60 -12.24
CA LYS A 37 16.02 -2.54 -13.09
C LYS A 37 15.26 -3.88 -13.08
N PRO A 38 14.90 -4.44 -14.24
CA PRO A 38 14.29 -5.76 -14.32
C PRO A 38 15.19 -6.84 -13.71
N LEU A 39 14.60 -7.77 -12.96
CA LEU A 39 15.25 -8.98 -12.44
C LEU A 39 14.87 -10.20 -13.27
N VAL A 40 13.78 -10.10 -14.01
CA VAL A 40 13.23 -11.14 -14.89
C VAL A 40 12.89 -10.54 -16.25
N ASP A 41 12.78 -11.39 -17.27
CA ASP A 41 12.36 -10.98 -18.60
C ASP A 41 10.91 -10.48 -18.57
N GLN A 42 10.65 -9.35 -19.22
CA GLN A 42 9.35 -8.69 -19.26
C GLN A 42 8.50 -9.24 -20.42
N THR A 43 8.08 -10.50 -20.31
CA THR A 43 7.34 -11.20 -21.37
C THR A 43 5.84 -10.94 -21.36
N VAL A 44 5.28 -10.49 -20.23
CA VAL A 44 3.86 -10.13 -20.11
C VAL A 44 3.67 -8.68 -20.55
N PRO A 45 2.84 -8.42 -21.59
CA PRO A 45 2.60 -7.06 -22.04
C PRO A 45 1.84 -6.23 -20.96
N PRO A 46 1.92 -4.89 -21.02
CA PRO A 46 1.15 -4.02 -20.14
C PRO A 46 -0.35 -4.32 -20.18
N PHE A 47 -0.99 -4.44 -19.02
CA PHE A 47 -2.42 -4.69 -18.90
C PHE A 47 -3.06 -3.82 -17.80
N ASN A 48 -4.36 -3.58 -17.89
CA ASN A 48 -5.11 -2.86 -16.86
C ASN A 48 -5.30 -3.75 -15.62
N VAL A 49 -4.80 -3.26 -14.48
CA VAL A 49 -4.77 -4.03 -13.22
C VAL A 49 -6.17 -4.23 -12.61
N ILE A 50 -7.11 -3.29 -12.86
CA ILE A 50 -8.48 -3.39 -12.35
C ILE A 50 -9.21 -4.55 -13.02
N GLY A 51 -9.04 -4.71 -14.34
CA GLY A 51 -9.66 -5.79 -15.09
C GLY A 51 -8.99 -7.15 -14.91
N ASN A 52 -7.74 -7.19 -14.42
CA ASN A 52 -6.93 -8.41 -14.38
C ASN A 52 -6.28 -8.65 -13.00
N PRO A 53 -7.04 -8.63 -11.88
CA PRO A 53 -6.46 -8.72 -10.55
C PRO A 53 -5.78 -10.07 -10.25
N LYS A 54 -6.20 -11.16 -10.88
CA LYS A 54 -5.57 -12.48 -10.73
C LYS A 54 -4.19 -12.54 -11.40
N LEU A 55 -4.07 -11.96 -12.61
CA LEU A 55 -2.78 -11.87 -13.30
C LEU A 55 -1.81 -10.97 -12.51
N LEU A 56 -2.30 -9.82 -12.04
CA LEU A 56 -1.53 -8.94 -11.17
C LEU A 56 -1.01 -9.68 -9.94
N GLU A 57 -1.86 -10.46 -9.27
CA GLU A 57 -1.51 -11.26 -8.11
C GLU A 57 -0.39 -12.26 -8.41
N SER A 58 -0.49 -12.98 -9.53
CA SER A 58 0.53 -13.96 -9.95
C SER A 58 1.89 -13.30 -10.21
N LEU A 59 1.91 -12.15 -10.88
CA LEU A 59 3.15 -11.43 -11.15
C LEU A 59 3.75 -10.77 -9.90
N ALA A 60 2.91 -10.38 -8.95
CA ALA A 60 3.34 -9.76 -7.68
C ALA A 60 4.04 -10.74 -6.73
N LEU A 61 3.87 -12.05 -6.92
CA LEU A 61 4.57 -13.09 -6.17
C LEU A 61 6.02 -13.31 -6.64
N MET A 62 6.39 -12.77 -7.80
CA MET A 62 7.78 -12.77 -8.25
C MET A 62 8.63 -11.87 -7.35
N ASP A 63 9.92 -12.19 -7.23
CA ASP A 63 10.84 -11.32 -6.49
C ASP A 63 10.92 -9.93 -7.12
N GLY A 64 10.96 -8.91 -6.27
CA GLY A 64 10.98 -7.52 -6.69
C GLY A 64 9.66 -6.78 -6.52
N ALA A 65 9.44 -5.76 -7.33
CA ALA A 65 8.26 -4.91 -7.29
C ALA A 65 7.47 -5.01 -8.60
N VAL A 66 6.18 -4.64 -8.52
CA VAL A 66 5.32 -4.38 -9.68
C VAL A 66 5.14 -2.86 -9.82
N ILE A 67 5.41 -2.36 -11.03
CA ILE A 67 5.26 -0.95 -11.38
C ILE A 67 3.97 -0.76 -12.17
N ILE A 68 3.17 0.19 -11.76
CA ILE A 68 1.87 0.51 -12.34
C ILE A 68 1.86 2.00 -12.66
N ASN A 69 1.42 2.38 -13.84
CA ASN A 69 1.32 3.80 -14.19
C ASN A 69 0.05 4.44 -13.61
N GLY A 70 -0.03 5.78 -13.71
CA GLY A 70 -1.19 6.52 -13.23
C GLY A 70 -2.50 6.21 -13.98
N LYS A 71 -2.43 5.50 -15.13
CA LYS A 71 -3.61 5.04 -15.89
C LYS A 71 -4.03 3.61 -15.49
N GLY A 72 -3.43 3.04 -14.44
CA GLY A 72 -3.76 1.70 -13.93
C GLY A 72 -3.26 0.56 -14.82
N PHE A 73 -2.26 0.80 -15.66
CA PHE A 73 -1.60 -0.26 -16.43
C PHE A 73 -0.34 -0.72 -15.71
N MET A 74 -0.19 -2.03 -15.53
CA MET A 74 1.07 -2.64 -15.15
C MET A 74 2.08 -2.39 -16.27
N GLU A 75 3.23 -1.81 -15.94
CA GLU A 75 4.31 -1.49 -16.86
C GLU A 75 5.50 -2.44 -16.73
N ALA A 76 5.78 -2.87 -15.50
CA ALA A 76 6.86 -3.79 -15.22
C ALA A 76 6.57 -4.63 -13.96
N TYR A 77 7.15 -5.81 -13.89
CA TYR A 77 7.05 -6.74 -12.75
C TYR A 77 8.41 -7.40 -12.48
N GLY A 78 8.58 -7.97 -11.28
CA GLY A 78 9.84 -8.58 -10.92
C GLY A 78 11.01 -7.60 -11.10
N VAL A 79 10.88 -6.38 -10.58
CA VAL A 79 11.90 -5.34 -10.75
C VAL A 79 12.52 -4.93 -9.43
N ARG A 80 13.81 -4.63 -9.46
CA ARG A 80 14.52 -3.99 -8.35
C ARG A 80 14.39 -2.49 -8.47
N VAL A 81 13.80 -1.85 -7.47
CA VAL A 81 13.78 -0.39 -7.35
C VAL A 81 14.96 0.10 -6.52
N LYS A 82 15.46 1.29 -6.86
CA LYS A 82 16.60 1.90 -6.18
C LYS A 82 16.17 2.35 -4.78
N SER A 83 16.71 1.71 -3.75
CA SER A 83 16.50 2.12 -2.36
C SER A 83 17.58 3.13 -1.95
N LYS A 84 17.13 4.32 -1.50
CA LYS A 84 18.04 5.37 -0.96
C LYS A 84 18.32 5.18 0.54
N LYS A 85 17.52 4.35 1.22
CA LYS A 85 17.63 4.12 2.68
C LYS A 85 17.47 2.64 2.96
N VAL A 86 18.45 2.07 3.62
CA VAL A 86 18.33 0.74 4.21
C VAL A 86 17.84 0.94 5.64
N LEU A 87 16.66 0.45 5.95
CA LEU A 87 16.12 0.47 7.30
C LEU A 87 16.64 -0.79 8.04
N LYS A 88 17.42 -0.57 9.09
CA LYS A 88 17.80 -1.64 10.01
C LYS A 88 16.51 -2.25 10.59
N ASN A 89 16.41 -3.57 10.58
CA ASN A 89 15.26 -4.35 11.08
C ASN A 89 14.01 -4.36 10.17
N PHE A 90 14.13 -3.96 8.90
CA PHE A 90 13.05 -4.10 7.91
C PHE A 90 13.55 -4.81 6.67
N GLY A 91 12.73 -5.68 6.12
CA GLY A 91 13.03 -6.38 4.87
C GLY A 91 13.29 -5.41 3.69
N THR A 92 13.90 -5.93 2.65
CA THR A 92 14.26 -5.17 1.44
C THR A 92 13.06 -4.49 0.78
N ARG A 93 11.88 -5.15 0.77
CA ARG A 93 10.62 -4.60 0.23
C ARG A 93 10.16 -3.34 0.99
N HIS A 94 10.30 -3.32 2.32
CA HIS A 94 9.96 -2.14 3.12
C HIS A 94 10.88 -0.96 2.82
N SER A 95 12.19 -1.20 2.76
CA SER A 95 13.18 -0.16 2.44
C SER A 95 12.97 0.40 1.03
N ALA A 96 12.71 -0.47 0.06
CA ALA A 96 12.40 -0.10 -1.31
C ALA A 96 11.08 0.69 -1.40
N GLY A 97 10.02 0.22 -0.74
CA GLY A 97 8.72 0.87 -0.72
C GLY A 97 8.77 2.28 -0.14
N ILE A 98 9.43 2.47 1.01
CA ILE A 98 9.56 3.79 1.62
C ILE A 98 10.37 4.74 0.73
N SER A 99 11.44 4.24 0.11
CA SER A 99 12.24 5.04 -0.82
C SER A 99 11.48 5.45 -2.09
N SER A 100 10.50 4.64 -2.49
CA SER A 100 9.66 4.86 -3.68
C SER A 100 8.43 5.72 -3.42
N ALA A 101 8.03 5.92 -2.16
CA ALA A 101 6.84 6.70 -1.78
C ALA A 101 7.08 8.22 -1.83
N VAL A 102 7.79 8.70 -2.86
CA VAL A 102 8.14 10.12 -3.05
C VAL A 102 7.18 10.77 -4.05
N GLY A 103 7.02 12.09 -3.96
CA GLY A 103 6.12 12.84 -4.84
C GLY A 103 4.67 12.36 -4.73
N GLU A 104 4.04 12.09 -5.85
CA GLU A 104 2.65 11.61 -5.94
C GLU A 104 2.55 10.07 -6.03
N ASN A 105 3.65 9.35 -5.82
CA ASN A 105 3.63 7.90 -5.88
C ASN A 105 2.80 7.31 -4.72
N LEU A 106 1.95 6.34 -5.08
CA LEU A 106 1.27 5.45 -4.16
C LEU A 106 2.08 4.16 -4.04
N VAL A 107 2.38 3.75 -2.84
CA VAL A 107 3.10 2.49 -2.59
C VAL A 107 2.29 1.59 -1.68
N VAL A 108 2.13 0.33 -2.09
CA VAL A 108 1.49 -0.71 -1.28
C VAL A 108 2.52 -1.78 -0.97
N ILE A 109 2.81 -1.96 0.31
CA ILE A 109 3.72 -2.99 0.83
C ILE A 109 2.90 -4.08 1.47
N VAL A 110 3.07 -5.31 1.01
CA VAL A 110 2.52 -6.52 1.61
C VAL A 110 3.65 -7.21 2.35
N SER A 111 3.50 -7.37 3.66
CA SER A 111 4.50 -8.00 4.51
C SER A 111 4.16 -9.47 4.73
N GLU A 112 5.10 -10.35 4.42
CA GLU A 112 5.00 -11.78 4.72
C GLU A 112 5.20 -12.08 6.21
N GLU A 113 5.94 -11.24 6.93
CA GLU A 113 6.29 -11.46 8.33
C GLU A 113 5.12 -11.22 9.28
N ASP A 114 4.47 -10.05 9.17
CA ASP A 114 3.40 -9.64 10.09
C ASP A 114 2.00 -9.64 9.46
N LYS A 115 1.88 -10.15 8.21
CA LYS A 115 0.63 -10.28 7.45
C LYS A 115 -0.14 -8.97 7.32
N LYS A 116 0.58 -7.85 7.22
CA LYS A 116 0.00 -6.52 7.12
C LYS A 116 0.24 -5.91 5.76
N ILE A 117 -0.75 -5.15 5.32
CA ILE A 117 -0.65 -4.32 4.12
C ILE A 117 -0.50 -2.87 4.57
N ARG A 118 0.51 -2.20 4.05
CA ARG A 118 0.81 -0.81 4.36
C ARG A 118 0.75 0.04 3.11
N ILE A 119 0.01 1.13 3.19
CA ILE A 119 -0.14 2.09 2.10
C ILE A 119 0.60 3.36 2.47
N LEU A 120 1.52 3.74 1.57
CA LEU A 120 2.29 4.96 1.72
C LEU A 120 1.94 5.93 0.58
N LYS A 121 1.75 7.19 0.94
CA LYS A 121 1.58 8.33 0.03
C LYS A 121 2.46 9.47 0.51
N LYS A 122 3.18 10.14 -0.40
CA LYS A 122 4.03 11.30 -0.07
C LYS A 122 5.03 11.00 1.07
N GLY A 123 5.64 9.83 1.06
CA GLY A 123 6.61 9.40 2.08
C GLY A 123 6.02 9.07 3.44
N LYS A 124 4.69 8.99 3.59
CA LYS A 124 4.01 8.75 4.85
C LYS A 124 3.19 7.48 4.79
N LEU A 125 3.15 6.74 5.91
CA LEU A 125 2.18 5.67 6.10
C LEU A 125 0.80 6.31 6.30
N VAL A 126 -0.17 5.95 5.47
CA VAL A 126 -1.53 6.49 5.53
C VAL A 126 -2.56 5.48 6.00
N ILE A 127 -2.40 4.21 5.61
CA ILE A 127 -3.29 3.12 6.05
C ILE A 127 -2.47 1.86 6.32
N GLN A 128 -2.89 1.09 7.31
CA GLN A 128 -2.41 -0.26 7.56
C GLN A 128 -3.61 -1.19 7.74
N PHE A 129 -3.58 -2.33 7.03
CA PHE A 129 -4.55 -3.41 7.16
C PHE A 129 -3.88 -4.62 7.81
N ASP A 130 -4.61 -5.30 8.68
CA ASP A 130 -4.26 -6.61 9.20
C ASP A 130 -5.00 -7.68 8.39
N ALA A 131 -4.29 -8.46 7.58
CA ALA A 131 -4.90 -9.44 6.70
C ALA A 131 -5.53 -10.61 7.45
N LEU A 132 -5.14 -10.85 8.69
CA LEU A 132 -5.70 -11.92 9.52
C LEU A 132 -7.00 -11.52 10.22
N GLN A 133 -7.32 -10.23 10.26
CA GLN A 133 -8.58 -9.77 10.85
C GLN A 133 -9.77 -10.22 10.01
N LYS A 134 -10.75 -10.81 10.69
CA LYS A 134 -12.01 -11.25 10.06
C LYS A 134 -12.71 -10.08 9.35
N ASP A 135 -13.21 -10.32 8.15
CA ASP A 135 -13.98 -9.37 7.34
C ASP A 135 -13.26 -8.06 6.98
N VAL A 136 -11.95 -7.97 7.14
CA VAL A 136 -11.17 -6.77 6.77
C VAL A 136 -11.40 -6.35 5.31
N GLU A 137 -11.62 -7.30 4.41
CA GLU A 137 -11.88 -7.06 2.98
C GLU A 137 -13.13 -6.21 2.75
N LYS A 138 -14.18 -6.42 3.55
CA LYS A 138 -15.45 -5.66 3.46
C LYS A 138 -15.29 -4.20 3.91
N SER A 139 -14.23 -3.91 4.65
CA SER A 139 -13.94 -2.58 5.19
C SER A 139 -13.00 -1.75 4.32
N VAL A 140 -12.44 -2.32 3.24
CA VAL A 140 -11.45 -1.63 2.38
C VAL A 140 -12.01 -0.34 1.78
N SER A 141 -13.17 -0.40 1.12
CA SER A 141 -13.78 0.79 0.48
C SER A 141 -14.11 1.88 1.51
N LYS A 142 -14.59 1.50 2.70
CA LYS A 142 -14.86 2.45 3.79
C LYS A 142 -13.57 3.11 4.29
N ALA A 143 -12.48 2.34 4.42
CA ALA A 143 -11.19 2.87 4.87
C ALA A 143 -10.61 3.88 3.87
N ILE A 144 -10.73 3.62 2.57
CA ILE A 144 -10.27 4.54 1.52
C ILE A 144 -11.11 5.82 1.53
N GLN A 145 -12.44 5.72 1.66
CA GLN A 145 -13.32 6.88 1.79
C GLN A 145 -12.99 7.72 3.02
N ALA A 146 -12.74 7.05 4.17
CA ALA A 146 -12.34 7.72 5.40
C ALA A 146 -11.02 8.50 5.24
N LEU A 147 -10.04 7.92 4.54
CA LEU A 147 -8.78 8.59 4.25
C LEU A 147 -8.96 9.87 3.43
N GLU A 148 -9.85 9.86 2.45
CA GLU A 148 -10.18 11.04 1.63
C GLU A 148 -10.81 12.14 2.49
N SER A 149 -11.71 11.78 3.40
CA SER A 149 -12.38 12.71 4.31
C SER A 149 -11.37 13.36 5.27
N ILE A 150 -10.42 12.60 5.81
CA ILE A 150 -9.35 13.10 6.68
C ILE A 150 -8.42 14.05 5.89
N GLY A 151 -8.11 13.72 4.64
CA GLY A 151 -7.29 14.55 3.75
C GLY A 151 -7.96 15.88 3.36
N ALA A 152 -9.29 15.92 3.35
CA ALA A 152 -10.08 17.10 3.05
C ALA A 152 -10.34 18.00 4.28
N GLY A 153 -9.82 17.65 5.45
CA GLY A 153 -10.05 18.40 6.70
C GLY A 153 -11.45 18.25 7.31
N THR A 154 -12.30 17.42 6.71
CA THR A 154 -13.64 17.12 7.24
C THR A 154 -13.57 15.90 8.14
N VAL A 155 -13.53 16.11 9.45
CA VAL A 155 -13.69 15.05 10.44
C VAL A 155 -15.18 14.71 10.55
N GLY A 156 -15.67 13.88 9.65
CA GLY A 156 -17.00 13.29 9.75
C GLY A 156 -16.96 12.00 10.56
N ALA A 157 -17.92 11.82 11.46
CA ALA A 157 -18.10 10.57 12.20
C ALA A 157 -18.44 9.43 11.22
N ILE A 158 -17.51 8.54 10.96
CA ILE A 158 -17.74 7.32 10.20
C ILE A 158 -17.97 6.21 11.22
N GLY A 159 -19.22 5.77 11.35
CA GLY A 159 -19.78 4.80 12.28
C GLY A 159 -18.78 3.92 13.04
N THR A 160 -19.00 3.71 14.32
CA THR A 160 -18.26 2.84 15.27
C THR A 160 -16.72 2.91 15.25
N SER A 161 -16.12 3.93 14.67
CA SER A 161 -14.67 4.15 14.69
C SER A 161 -14.31 4.98 15.91
N LEU A 162 -13.37 4.49 16.70
CA LEU A 162 -12.77 5.29 17.76
C LEU A 162 -11.84 6.31 17.11
N LEU A 163 -12.33 7.54 16.94
CA LEU A 163 -11.50 8.68 16.55
C LEU A 163 -10.77 9.18 17.81
N LEU A 164 -9.46 9.16 17.77
CA LEU A 164 -8.63 9.91 18.72
C LEU A 164 -8.24 11.24 18.05
N PRO A 165 -9.00 12.32 18.27
CA PRO A 165 -8.83 13.58 17.52
C PRO A 165 -7.45 14.22 17.72
N ALA A 166 -6.86 14.02 18.89
CA ALA A 166 -5.55 14.60 19.25
C ALA A 166 -4.37 13.92 18.54
N ALA A 167 -4.54 12.71 17.99
CA ALA A 167 -3.46 11.95 17.37
C ALA A 167 -3.61 11.78 15.86
N GLY A 168 -4.73 12.17 15.25
CA GLY A 168 -5.00 11.98 13.81
C GLY A 168 -5.04 10.51 13.41
N ILE A 169 -5.44 9.60 14.30
CA ILE A 169 -5.50 8.17 14.06
C ILE A 169 -6.95 7.71 14.21
N ALA A 170 -7.46 6.97 13.23
CA ALA A 170 -8.77 6.32 13.29
C ALA A 170 -8.59 4.81 13.18
N PHE A 171 -9.38 4.06 13.95
CA PHE A 171 -9.37 2.61 13.98
C PHE A 171 -10.69 2.06 13.43
N LEU A 172 -10.58 1.13 12.50
CA LEU A 172 -11.65 0.22 12.08
C LEU A 172 -11.17 -1.20 12.41
N PRO A 173 -12.03 -2.20 12.54
CA PRO A 173 -11.60 -3.57 12.79
C PRO A 173 -10.53 -4.02 11.76
N GLY A 174 -9.31 -4.31 12.23
CA GLY A 174 -8.17 -4.69 11.40
C GLY A 174 -7.57 -3.57 10.54
N ILE A 175 -7.98 -2.31 10.72
CA ILE A 175 -7.50 -1.19 9.91
C ILE A 175 -7.11 -0.03 10.80
N ILE A 176 -5.93 0.52 10.54
CA ILE A 176 -5.43 1.73 11.20
C ILE A 176 -5.24 2.80 10.12
N LEU A 177 -5.96 3.93 10.28
CA LEU A 177 -5.80 5.12 9.45
C LEU A 177 -4.89 6.11 10.16
N PHE A 178 -3.87 6.60 9.46
CA PHE A 178 -2.92 7.57 10.00
C PHE A 178 -3.19 8.94 9.37
N GLY A 179 -3.50 9.94 10.19
CA GLY A 179 -3.59 11.32 9.75
C GLY A 179 -2.24 11.85 9.24
N SER A 180 -2.24 13.01 8.61
CA SER A 180 -1.10 13.61 7.90
C SER A 180 0.18 13.86 8.75
N VAL A 181 0.16 13.61 10.06
CA VAL A 181 1.22 13.99 11.01
C VAL A 181 2.26 12.88 11.27
N TYR A 182 1.97 11.62 10.94
CA TYR A 182 2.87 10.52 11.31
C TYR A 182 3.83 10.13 10.19
N TYR A 183 5.13 10.26 10.45
CA TYR A 183 6.20 9.68 9.63
C TYR A 183 6.42 8.22 10.03
N LEU A 184 6.57 7.35 9.03
CA LEU A 184 6.81 5.91 9.24
C LEU A 184 7.97 5.66 10.22
N GLY A 185 9.03 6.46 10.17
CA GLY A 185 10.20 6.34 11.07
C GLY A 185 9.88 6.57 12.55
N LYS A 186 8.93 7.44 12.89
CA LYS A 186 8.51 7.66 14.28
C LYS A 186 7.63 6.53 14.82
N PHE A 187 6.78 5.98 13.97
CA PHE A 187 5.92 4.85 14.34
C PHE A 187 6.75 3.60 14.62
N LEU A 188 7.75 3.35 13.79
CA LEU A 188 8.60 2.17 13.89
C LEU A 188 9.60 2.26 15.03
N SER A 189 10.12 3.45 15.34
CA SER A 189 11.07 3.63 16.45
C SER A 189 10.44 3.46 17.84
N LYS A 190 9.13 3.67 18.00
CA LYS A 190 8.42 3.48 19.28
C LYS A 190 8.10 2.00 19.59
N LYS A 191 8.12 1.12 18.62
CA LYS A 191 7.76 -0.29 18.79
C LYS A 191 8.95 -1.18 19.15
N PHE A 192 10.17 -0.61 19.14
CA PHE A 192 11.43 -1.32 19.34
C PHE A 192 12.34 -0.66 20.43
N LYS A 193 11.71 0.02 21.38
CA LYS A 193 12.36 0.37 22.67
C LYS A 193 11.84 -0.54 23.76
#